data_e5b5cb9a1c4ff3a41bd202672eec752b
#
_entry.id   e5b5cb9a1c4ff3a41bd202672eec752b
#
_cell.length_a   1.000
_cell.length_b   1.000
_cell.length_c   1.000
_cell.angle_alpha   90.00
_cell.angle_beta   90.00
_cell.angle_gamma   90.00
#
_symmetry.space_group_name_H-M   'P 1'
#
loop_
_entity.id
_entity.type
_entity.pdbx_description
1 polymer ?
#
loop_
_entity_poly.entity_id
_entity_poly.type
_entity_poly.pdbx_seq_one_letter_code
_entity_poly.pdbx_strand_id
1 'polypeptide(L)'
;MCLPGLETQGGDFEFEVEKVKTPTPSQTRRQGWGSHLSVFASPILQVFGVSLLCVGVAVSQVSKPTAKPPVEFSPPVPHTNAPLGLIPRMPGDGDGAYKTHHYRDLFAEQGHPPEESRAKIEKAFQRLFHGDGQEQRIYFETGANENGALAYITDWANNDARTEGMSYGMMIAVQLNKKREFDALWNWANTYMLITDPKDPSVGYFAWSMNTDGTPRSTGAAPDGEEYFVMSLYFAAHRWGNGQGIYNYKAEADKILRGMRHHPVLTGVGPFRIHHEDPPFVAPDHSWPSPNNKRREQEAAAKGEKLQAFHAPWDAPHSETIGPMVDEDHFMIKFVANQDINFTDASYHLPAFYELWARWGPEEDREFWAKAADVSRDMFLKVTGPETGLTPDRNYFDFTQIISRDGAPTPFSYDSWRSVSNWSVDYSWWHKAPQETMLSDRIQNFLYGQGIGTFVDRYTLDGKPLSDRHSVGMVATTAVGSLAATPGPISKAFVEELWKTPVPSGEQRYYDGMLYLMSLMHCSGNFRIIE
;
A
#
# COMPACT_ATOMS: atom_id res chain seq x y z
N MET A 1 -3.91 1.56 -2.86
CA MET A 1 -3.93 2.98 -3.24
C MET A 1 -3.43 3.74 -2.06
N CYS A 2 -2.17 4.12 -2.04
CA CYS A 2 -1.78 5.20 -1.15
C CYS A 2 -2.71 6.36 -1.47
N LEU A 3 -3.39 6.89 -0.47
CA LEU A 3 -4.33 7.98 -0.67
C LEU A 3 -3.60 9.15 -1.34
N PRO A 4 -4.08 9.70 -2.46
CA PRO A 4 -3.58 10.97 -2.93
C PRO A 4 -4.00 12.04 -1.91
N GLY A 5 -3.02 12.79 -1.40
CA GLY A 5 -3.26 14.03 -0.66
C GLY A 5 -3.49 13.90 0.83
N LEU A 6 -2.39 13.77 1.58
CA LEU A 6 -2.27 14.48 2.83
C LEU A 6 -1.93 15.92 2.46
N GLU A 7 -2.94 16.77 2.34
CA GLU A 7 -2.71 18.21 2.32
C GLU A 7 -2.27 18.63 3.72
N THR A 8 -0.98 18.89 3.86
CA THR A 8 -0.47 19.62 5.01
C THR A 8 -0.80 21.09 4.83
N GLN A 9 -1.98 21.51 5.26
CA GLN A 9 -2.23 22.93 5.51
C GLN A 9 -1.81 23.22 6.94
N GLY A 10 -0.95 24.19 7.10
CA GLY A 10 -0.35 24.53 8.37
C GLY A 10 -1.37 24.76 9.48
N GLY A 11 -1.15 24.13 10.62
CA GLY A 11 -1.74 24.43 11.89
C GLY A 11 -2.95 23.59 12.32
N ASP A 12 -3.73 23.05 11.40
CA ASP A 12 -4.82 22.15 11.74
C ASP A 12 -4.77 20.98 10.76
N PHE A 13 -4.22 19.84 11.23
CA PHE A 13 -4.35 18.58 10.52
C PHE A 13 -5.83 18.16 10.54
N GLU A 14 -6.64 18.85 9.75
CA GLU A 14 -7.89 18.31 9.32
C GLU A 14 -7.57 17.18 8.34
N PHE A 15 -7.63 15.94 8.82
CA PHE A 15 -7.58 14.77 7.96
C PHE A 15 -8.72 14.89 6.94
N GLU A 16 -8.42 15.44 5.77
CA GLU A 16 -9.16 15.03 4.60
C GLU A 16 -8.75 13.58 4.34
N VAL A 17 -9.53 12.66 4.90
CA VAL A 17 -9.71 11.39 4.21
C VAL A 17 -10.29 11.83 2.87
N GLU A 18 -9.40 12.01 1.89
CA GLU A 18 -9.84 12.28 0.54
C GLU A 18 -10.86 11.22 0.24
N LYS A 19 -12.05 11.65 -0.11
CA LYS A 19 -13.04 10.76 -0.67
C LYS A 19 -12.30 10.01 -1.76
N VAL A 20 -11.94 8.76 -1.48
CA VAL A 20 -11.69 7.81 -2.54
C VAL A 20 -12.85 8.07 -3.47
N LYS A 21 -12.57 8.64 -4.64
CA LYS A 21 -13.60 8.88 -5.63
C LYS A 21 -14.11 7.50 -5.97
N THR A 22 -15.13 7.07 -5.23
CA THR A 22 -15.99 6.00 -5.71
C THR A 22 -16.38 6.45 -7.11
N PRO A 23 -16.11 5.66 -8.14
CA PRO A 23 -16.63 5.98 -9.47
C PRO A 23 -18.12 6.23 -9.27
N THR A 24 -18.57 7.43 -9.63
CA THR A 24 -20.00 7.72 -9.59
C THR A 24 -20.72 6.65 -10.40
N PRO A 25 -21.91 6.21 -10.01
CA PRO A 25 -22.67 5.17 -10.72
C PRO A 25 -22.84 5.42 -12.24
N SER A 26 -22.57 6.64 -12.70
CA SER A 26 -22.56 7.00 -14.12
C SER A 26 -21.35 6.48 -14.93
N GLN A 27 -20.24 6.08 -14.29
CA GLN A 27 -19.09 5.52 -15.00
C GLN A 27 -19.18 4.01 -15.22
N THR A 28 -19.96 3.30 -14.38
CA THR A 28 -20.21 1.87 -14.53
C THR A 28 -21.30 1.52 -15.58
N ARG A 29 -21.99 2.51 -16.14
CA ARG A 29 -23.08 2.29 -17.10
C ARG A 29 -22.69 2.32 -18.57
N ARG A 30 -21.44 2.22 -18.95
CA ARG A 30 -21.00 2.22 -20.35
C ARG A 30 -20.38 0.92 -20.85
N GLN A 31 -20.75 -0.19 -20.28
CA GLN A 31 -20.63 -1.47 -20.97
C GLN A 31 -22.00 -2.13 -21.00
N GLY A 32 -22.86 -1.61 -21.85
CA GLY A 32 -24.18 -2.13 -22.08
C GLY A 32 -24.27 -2.79 -23.45
N TRP A 33 -24.82 -3.94 -23.43
CA TRP A 33 -25.39 -4.57 -24.62
C TRP A 33 -26.77 -3.99 -24.86
N GLY A 34 -27.01 -3.54 -26.07
CA GLY A 34 -28.32 -3.10 -26.50
C GLY A 34 -29.23 -4.26 -26.83
N SER A 35 -30.54 -4.08 -26.59
CA SER A 35 -31.59 -4.54 -27.46
C SER A 35 -32.93 -3.93 -27.03
N HIS A 36 -33.50 -3.19 -27.95
CA HIS A 36 -34.89 -3.01 -28.36
C HIS A 36 -36.06 -3.33 -27.40
N LEU A 37 -36.97 -2.37 -27.21
CA LEU A 37 -38.31 -2.21 -27.80
C LEU A 37 -39.19 -1.30 -26.96
N SER A 38 -39.55 -0.23 -27.53
CA SER A 38 -40.84 0.34 -27.96
C SER A 38 -41.90 0.67 -26.91
N VAL A 39 -42.15 1.95 -26.81
CA VAL A 39 -43.40 2.69 -27.08
C VAL A 39 -44.62 2.30 -26.26
N PHE A 40 -45.13 3.24 -25.46
CA PHE A 40 -46.47 3.77 -25.60
C PHE A 40 -46.62 5.10 -24.88
N ALA A 41 -47.23 6.04 -25.60
CA ALA A 41 -47.48 7.41 -25.23
C ALA A 41 -48.94 7.59 -24.75
N SER A 42 -49.08 8.64 -23.97
CA SER A 42 -50.15 9.64 -24.04
C SER A 42 -51.32 9.57 -23.02
N PRO A 43 -52.06 10.63 -22.92
CA PRO A 43 -52.17 11.45 -21.70
C PRO A 43 -53.64 11.53 -21.24
N ILE A 44 -53.90 12.02 -20.05
CA ILE A 44 -55.23 12.56 -19.72
C ILE A 44 -55.11 13.83 -18.88
N LEU A 45 -55.66 14.85 -19.44
CA LEU A 45 -55.99 16.17 -18.90
C LEU A 45 -57.37 16.17 -18.25
N GLN A 46 -57.55 16.86 -17.12
CA GLN A 46 -58.79 17.55 -16.72
C GLN A 46 -58.57 18.20 -15.34
N VAL A 47 -58.50 19.49 -15.17
CA VAL A 47 -59.39 20.64 -15.23
C VAL A 47 -60.49 20.65 -14.10
N PHE A 48 -60.49 21.78 -13.39
CA PHE A 48 -61.47 22.45 -12.53
C PHE A 48 -61.42 22.29 -11.02
N GLY A 49 -61.33 23.47 -10.40
CA GLY A 49 -61.91 23.78 -9.13
C GLY A 49 -61.24 24.94 -8.37
N VAL A 50 -61.61 26.16 -8.70
CA VAL A 50 -61.28 27.39 -7.94
C VAL A 50 -62.07 27.42 -6.67
N SER A 51 -61.42 27.58 -5.51
CA SER A 51 -62.06 28.13 -4.31
C SER A 51 -61.07 29.00 -3.56
N LEU A 52 -61.39 30.26 -3.55
CA LEU A 52 -60.72 31.35 -2.84
C LEU A 52 -61.08 31.25 -1.35
N LEU A 53 -60.08 31.07 -0.49
CA LEU A 53 -60.22 31.37 0.94
C LEU A 53 -58.97 32.12 1.40
N CYS A 54 -59.16 33.40 1.70
CA CYS A 54 -58.18 34.22 2.38
C CYS A 54 -57.92 33.69 3.78
N VAL A 55 -56.70 33.28 4.07
CA VAL A 55 -56.20 33.12 5.44
C VAL A 55 -54.82 33.73 5.53
N GLY A 56 -54.65 34.53 6.57
CA GLY A 56 -53.58 35.45 6.81
C GLY A 56 -52.16 34.88 6.68
N VAL A 57 -51.29 35.71 6.13
CA VAL A 57 -49.86 35.50 6.06
C VAL A 57 -49.26 35.60 7.45
N ALA A 58 -49.04 34.47 8.11
CA ALA A 58 -48.09 34.38 9.19
C ALA A 58 -46.68 34.27 8.54
N VAL A 59 -45.91 35.35 8.58
CA VAL A 59 -44.51 35.34 8.23
C VAL A 59 -43.80 34.46 9.27
N SER A 60 -43.65 33.19 8.95
CA SER A 60 -42.72 32.31 9.65
C SER A 60 -41.32 32.78 9.35
N GLN A 61 -40.66 33.40 10.33
CA GLN A 61 -39.23 33.63 10.27
C GLN A 61 -38.55 32.26 10.13
N VAL A 62 -37.99 32.01 8.95
CA VAL A 62 -37.03 30.91 8.74
C VAL A 62 -35.83 31.24 9.61
N SER A 63 -35.73 30.60 10.77
CA SER A 63 -34.53 30.61 11.59
C SER A 63 -33.37 30.07 10.74
N LYS A 64 -32.35 30.90 10.55
CA LYS A 64 -31.05 30.44 9.99
C LYS A 64 -30.63 29.19 10.77
N PRO A 65 -30.15 28.13 10.10
CA PRO A 65 -29.57 27.00 10.82
C PRO A 65 -28.44 27.56 11.68
N THR A 66 -28.54 27.41 12.96
CA THR A 66 -27.44 27.65 13.90
C THR A 66 -26.33 26.69 13.49
N ALA A 67 -25.19 27.24 13.10
CA ALA A 67 -24.00 26.44 12.91
C ALA A 67 -23.79 25.59 14.15
N LYS A 68 -23.67 24.29 13.97
CA LYS A 68 -23.26 23.40 15.07
C LYS A 68 -21.93 23.95 15.60
N PRO A 69 -21.76 24.04 16.93
CA PRO A 69 -20.47 24.43 17.48
C PRO A 69 -19.40 23.48 16.92
N PRO A 70 -18.16 23.99 16.68
CA PRO A 70 -17.08 23.14 16.27
C PRO A 70 -16.97 21.98 17.27
N VAL A 71 -16.84 20.76 16.77
CA VAL A 71 -16.57 19.59 17.62
C VAL A 71 -15.22 19.87 18.26
N GLU A 72 -15.21 20.20 19.54
CA GLU A 72 -13.97 20.22 20.33
C GLU A 72 -13.42 18.80 20.32
N PHE A 73 -12.32 18.59 19.59
CA PHE A 73 -11.55 17.38 19.74
C PHE A 73 -10.98 17.40 21.16
N SER A 74 -11.34 16.40 21.94
CA SER A 74 -10.66 16.17 23.21
C SER A 74 -9.17 16.06 22.91
N PRO A 75 -8.31 16.79 23.65
CA PRO A 75 -6.88 16.63 23.48
C PRO A 75 -6.54 15.14 23.64
N PRO A 76 -5.57 14.61 22.87
CA PRO A 76 -5.18 13.22 23.00
C PRO A 76 -4.95 12.90 24.47
N VAL A 77 -5.57 11.82 24.93
CA VAL A 77 -5.40 11.35 26.31
C VAL A 77 -3.89 11.17 26.50
N PRO A 78 -3.27 11.75 27.56
CA PRO A 78 -1.86 11.57 27.79
C PRO A 78 -1.56 10.08 27.80
N HIS A 79 -0.71 9.62 26.87
CA HIS A 79 -0.33 8.23 26.78
C HIS A 79 0.34 7.85 28.11
N THR A 80 -0.30 6.96 28.84
CA THR A 80 0.38 6.34 29.98
C THR A 80 1.39 5.36 29.40
N ASN A 81 2.68 5.56 29.67
CA ASN A 81 3.76 4.61 29.39
C ASN A 81 3.59 3.31 30.20
N ALA A 82 2.38 2.77 30.28
CA ALA A 82 2.17 1.46 30.83
C ALA A 82 2.72 0.45 29.82
N PRO A 83 3.64 -0.44 30.23
CA PRO A 83 4.13 -1.47 29.34
C PRO A 83 2.94 -2.24 28.80
N LEU A 84 2.79 -2.27 27.46
CA LEU A 84 1.80 -3.09 26.79
C LEU A 84 2.03 -4.52 27.27
N GLY A 85 1.02 -5.13 27.88
CA GLY A 85 1.10 -6.53 28.31
C GLY A 85 1.31 -7.39 27.08
N LEU A 86 2.57 -7.76 26.84
CA LEU A 86 2.92 -8.56 25.67
C LEU A 86 2.28 -9.94 25.77
N ILE A 87 1.77 -10.40 24.64
CA ILE A 87 1.24 -11.76 24.51
C ILE A 87 2.39 -12.75 24.55
N PRO A 88 2.25 -13.91 25.23
CA PRO A 88 3.30 -14.91 25.29
C PRO A 88 3.83 -15.28 23.90
N ARG A 89 5.14 -15.30 23.75
CA ARG A 89 5.86 -15.67 22.53
C ARG A 89 6.59 -16.99 22.71
N MET A 90 6.84 -17.69 21.62
CA MET A 90 7.83 -18.76 21.60
C MET A 90 9.23 -18.14 21.83
N PRO A 91 10.04 -18.73 22.71
CA PRO A 91 11.37 -18.19 23.02
C PRO A 91 12.35 -18.39 21.85
N GLY A 92 13.37 -17.54 21.79
CA GLY A 92 14.44 -17.63 20.80
C GLY A 92 13.97 -17.34 19.37
N ASP A 93 14.46 -18.15 18.41
CA ASP A 93 14.16 -17.96 16.98
C ASP A 93 12.90 -18.72 16.51
N GLY A 94 12.10 -19.24 17.42
CA GLY A 94 10.95 -20.06 17.06
C GLY A 94 11.36 -21.36 16.35
N ASP A 95 10.43 -21.92 15.56
CA ASP A 95 10.66 -23.15 14.77
C ASP A 95 10.17 -23.03 13.31
N GLY A 96 10.05 -21.80 12.81
CA GLY A 96 9.71 -21.48 11.43
C GLY A 96 10.83 -21.75 10.43
N ALA A 97 10.66 -21.25 9.22
CA ALA A 97 11.59 -21.48 8.10
C ALA A 97 13.00 -20.93 8.34
N TYR A 98 13.15 -19.86 9.14
CA TYR A 98 14.47 -19.34 9.52
C TYR A 98 15.35 -20.42 10.16
N LYS A 99 14.77 -21.22 11.04
CA LYS A 99 15.49 -22.30 11.73
C LYS A 99 15.52 -23.62 10.96
N THR A 100 14.42 -23.93 10.27
CA THR A 100 14.23 -25.24 9.64
C THR A 100 14.66 -25.29 8.18
N HIS A 101 14.83 -24.12 7.54
CA HIS A 101 15.04 -23.96 6.11
C HIS A 101 13.94 -24.61 5.25
N HIS A 102 12.79 -24.90 5.86
CA HIS A 102 11.64 -25.49 5.19
C HIS A 102 10.56 -24.46 4.96
N TYR A 103 10.25 -24.21 3.69
CA TYR A 103 9.19 -23.31 3.22
C TYR A 103 8.07 -24.17 2.65
N ARG A 104 6.85 -24.02 3.18
CA ARG A 104 5.68 -24.75 2.71
C ARG A 104 5.36 -24.39 1.26
N ASP A 105 5.06 -25.39 0.45
CA ASP A 105 4.50 -25.23 -0.89
C ASP A 105 3.02 -25.61 -0.86
N LEU A 106 2.16 -24.60 -0.63
CA LEU A 106 0.71 -24.78 -0.52
C LEU A 106 0.07 -25.27 -1.81
N PHE A 107 0.67 -24.95 -2.97
CA PHE A 107 0.21 -25.47 -4.25
C PHE A 107 0.53 -26.95 -4.39
N ALA A 108 1.74 -27.37 -4.03
CA ALA A 108 2.11 -28.78 -4.03
C ALA A 108 1.27 -29.60 -3.03
N GLU A 109 0.93 -29.03 -1.87
CA GLU A 109 0.02 -29.64 -0.89
C GLU A 109 -1.39 -29.91 -1.46
N GLN A 110 -1.75 -29.25 -2.58
CA GLN A 110 -3.02 -29.44 -3.29
C GLN A 110 -2.89 -30.18 -4.61
N GLY A 111 -1.72 -30.71 -4.91
CA GLY A 111 -1.48 -31.54 -6.07
C GLY A 111 -1.02 -30.78 -7.32
N HIS A 112 -0.67 -29.50 -7.19
CA HIS A 112 -0.04 -28.73 -8.26
C HIS A 112 1.49 -28.92 -8.18
N PRO A 113 2.13 -29.54 -9.16
CA PRO A 113 3.56 -29.82 -9.10
C PRO A 113 4.42 -28.54 -8.99
N PRO A 114 5.55 -28.56 -8.26
CA PRO A 114 6.41 -27.37 -8.10
C PRO A 114 6.92 -26.77 -9.41
N GLU A 115 7.06 -27.54 -10.48
CA GLU A 115 7.40 -27.05 -11.82
C GLU A 115 6.28 -26.21 -12.43
N GLU A 116 5.02 -26.53 -12.19
CA GLU A 116 3.88 -25.72 -12.64
C GLU A 116 3.81 -24.40 -11.89
N SER A 117 4.07 -24.41 -10.57
CA SER A 117 4.16 -23.20 -9.75
C SER A 117 5.28 -22.28 -10.25
N ARG A 118 6.46 -22.82 -10.52
CA ARG A 118 7.57 -22.04 -11.11
C ARG A 118 7.23 -21.49 -12.49
N ALA A 119 6.60 -22.30 -13.35
CA ALA A 119 6.17 -21.84 -14.67
C ALA A 119 5.12 -20.70 -14.58
N LYS A 120 4.18 -20.81 -13.63
CA LYS A 120 3.17 -19.77 -13.37
C LYS A 120 3.81 -18.47 -12.87
N ILE A 121 4.75 -18.54 -11.95
CA ILE A 121 5.52 -17.40 -11.44
C ILE A 121 6.31 -16.73 -12.58
N GLU A 122 7.07 -17.51 -13.34
CA GLU A 122 7.87 -16.95 -14.45
C GLU A 122 6.96 -16.32 -15.51
N LYS A 123 5.84 -16.94 -15.86
CA LYS A 123 4.85 -16.37 -16.77
C LYS A 123 4.28 -15.04 -16.25
N ALA A 124 3.99 -14.96 -14.95
CA ALA A 124 3.49 -13.73 -14.33
C ALA A 124 4.58 -12.64 -14.34
N PHE A 125 5.83 -12.99 -14.00
CA PHE A 125 6.96 -12.08 -14.09
C PHE A 125 7.15 -11.56 -15.52
N GLN A 126 7.22 -12.44 -16.52
CA GLN A 126 7.38 -12.05 -17.91
C GLN A 126 6.25 -11.13 -18.38
N ARG A 127 5.02 -11.39 -17.95
CA ARG A 127 3.88 -10.55 -18.33
C ARG A 127 3.92 -9.17 -17.68
N LEU A 128 4.22 -9.09 -16.37
CA LEU A 128 4.22 -7.84 -15.63
C LEU A 128 5.49 -7.00 -15.87
N PHE A 129 6.63 -7.61 -16.16
CA PHE A 129 7.88 -6.89 -16.37
C PHE A 129 8.22 -6.68 -17.86
N HIS A 130 7.90 -7.63 -18.73
CA HIS A 130 8.34 -7.62 -20.12
C HIS A 130 7.20 -7.82 -21.15
N GLY A 131 5.96 -7.86 -20.67
CA GLY A 131 4.80 -8.05 -21.52
C GLY A 131 4.43 -6.83 -22.35
N ASP A 132 3.24 -6.86 -22.94
CA ASP A 132 2.70 -5.75 -23.71
C ASP A 132 2.59 -4.48 -22.84
N GLY A 133 3.05 -3.36 -23.37
CA GLY A 133 3.12 -2.10 -22.64
C GLY A 133 1.77 -1.44 -22.39
N GLN A 134 0.72 -1.79 -23.13
CA GLN A 134 -0.60 -1.16 -23.00
C GLN A 134 -1.46 -1.84 -21.93
N GLU A 135 -1.41 -3.20 -21.86
CA GLU A 135 -2.34 -3.96 -21.04
C GLU A 135 -1.67 -4.81 -19.94
N GLN A 136 -0.36 -5.06 -20.03
CA GLN A 136 0.28 -6.07 -19.18
C GLN A 136 1.40 -5.51 -18.30
N ARG A 137 2.33 -4.77 -18.90
CA ARG A 137 3.59 -4.38 -18.29
C ARG A 137 3.42 -3.22 -17.30
N ILE A 138 4.13 -3.32 -16.17
CA ILE A 138 4.27 -2.25 -15.18
C ILE A 138 5.72 -1.76 -15.06
N TYR A 139 6.71 -2.54 -15.51
CA TYR A 139 8.14 -2.21 -15.48
C TYR A 139 8.57 -1.56 -16.81
N PHE A 140 9.28 -0.43 -16.74
CA PHE A 140 9.73 0.34 -17.91
C PHE A 140 11.16 0.81 -17.77
N GLU A 141 12.00 0.41 -18.74
CA GLU A 141 13.37 0.93 -18.87
C GLU A 141 13.34 2.34 -19.47
N THR A 142 14.19 3.24 -18.92
CA THR A 142 14.21 4.67 -19.26
C THR A 142 15.60 5.17 -19.72
N GLY A 143 16.48 4.26 -20.10
CA GLY A 143 17.84 4.58 -20.50
C GLY A 143 18.88 4.15 -19.48
N ALA A 144 19.95 4.91 -19.33
CA ALA A 144 21.04 4.60 -18.42
C ALA A 144 21.76 5.89 -18.00
N ASN A 145 22.45 5.83 -16.84
CA ASN A 145 23.40 6.83 -16.36
C ASN A 145 24.76 6.15 -16.05
N GLU A 146 25.64 6.83 -15.34
CA GLU A 146 26.96 6.30 -14.94
C GLU A 146 26.88 5.03 -14.08
N ASN A 147 25.76 4.81 -13.37
CA ASN A 147 25.52 3.61 -12.58
C ASN A 147 24.92 2.46 -13.40
N GLY A 148 24.51 2.68 -14.65
CA GLY A 148 23.94 1.66 -15.51
C GLY A 148 22.49 1.93 -15.91
N ALA A 149 21.74 0.86 -16.20
CA ALA A 149 20.35 0.96 -16.64
C ALA A 149 19.44 1.60 -15.60
N LEU A 150 18.43 2.30 -16.10
CA LEU A 150 17.37 2.95 -15.31
C LEU A 150 16.03 2.33 -15.67
N ALA A 151 15.23 1.98 -14.66
CA ALA A 151 13.86 1.50 -14.86
C ALA A 151 12.96 1.85 -13.68
N TYR A 152 11.66 1.97 -13.94
CA TYR A 152 10.66 2.19 -12.90
C TYR A 152 9.49 1.22 -13.01
N ILE A 153 8.76 1.10 -11.91
CA ILE A 153 7.44 0.47 -11.84
C ILE A 153 6.39 1.58 -11.81
N THR A 154 5.37 1.47 -12.66
CA THR A 154 4.29 2.48 -12.71
C THR A 154 2.98 1.99 -12.12
N ASP A 155 2.36 2.82 -11.30
CA ASP A 155 0.94 2.72 -10.98
C ASP A 155 0.14 3.29 -12.16
N TRP A 156 -0.48 2.37 -12.92
CA TRP A 156 -1.23 2.73 -14.12
C TRP A 156 -2.49 3.54 -13.84
N ALA A 157 -3.16 3.25 -12.73
CA ALA A 157 -4.39 3.94 -12.36
C ALA A 157 -4.10 5.40 -12.01
N ASN A 158 -2.96 5.67 -11.38
CA ASN A 158 -2.56 7.00 -10.93
C ASN A 158 -1.52 7.66 -11.84
N ASN A 159 -0.90 6.92 -12.74
CA ASN A 159 0.12 7.39 -13.68
C ASN A 159 1.35 7.99 -12.98
N ASP A 160 1.86 7.30 -11.97
CA ASP A 160 3.04 7.66 -11.21
C ASP A 160 3.94 6.46 -10.94
N ALA A 161 5.16 6.71 -10.47
CA ALA A 161 6.05 5.73 -9.91
C ALA A 161 6.13 5.95 -8.40
N ARG A 162 5.94 4.91 -7.60
CA ARG A 162 5.89 4.97 -6.13
C ARG A 162 7.01 4.15 -5.52
N THR A 163 7.50 4.59 -4.35
CA THR A 163 8.47 3.82 -3.57
C THR A 163 7.95 2.42 -3.25
N GLU A 164 6.64 2.27 -2.99
CA GLU A 164 5.96 0.98 -2.84
C GLU A 164 6.23 0.07 -4.04
N GLY A 165 5.89 0.51 -5.25
CA GLY A 165 6.06 -0.30 -6.46
C GLY A 165 7.52 -0.57 -6.80
N MET A 166 8.39 0.42 -6.61
CA MET A 166 9.83 0.28 -6.84
C MET A 166 10.44 -0.78 -5.91
N SER A 167 10.15 -0.70 -4.63
CA SER A 167 10.68 -1.62 -3.61
C SER A 167 10.10 -3.03 -3.74
N TYR A 168 8.82 -3.18 -4.07
CA TYR A 168 8.21 -4.48 -4.38
C TYR A 168 8.80 -5.09 -5.66
N GLY A 169 9.03 -4.26 -6.69
CA GLY A 169 9.73 -4.71 -7.91
C GLY A 169 11.12 -5.24 -7.62
N MET A 170 11.88 -4.55 -6.75
CA MET A 170 13.18 -5.02 -6.28
C MET A 170 13.07 -6.33 -5.49
N MET A 171 12.09 -6.45 -4.59
CA MET A 171 11.85 -7.68 -3.82
C MET A 171 11.53 -8.85 -4.76
N ILE A 172 10.65 -8.67 -5.73
CA ILE A 172 10.34 -9.69 -6.74
C ILE A 172 11.61 -10.06 -7.52
N ALA A 173 12.36 -9.07 -7.97
CA ALA A 173 13.56 -9.27 -8.76
C ALA A 173 14.65 -10.04 -7.99
N VAL A 174 14.88 -9.70 -6.70
CA VAL A 174 15.87 -10.43 -5.90
C VAL A 174 15.39 -11.85 -5.58
N GLN A 175 14.12 -12.07 -5.29
CA GLN A 175 13.60 -13.43 -5.05
C GLN A 175 13.71 -14.31 -6.29
N LEU A 176 13.48 -13.77 -7.48
CA LEU A 176 13.56 -14.49 -8.77
C LEU A 176 14.96 -14.47 -9.41
N ASN A 177 15.97 -13.94 -8.72
CA ASN A 177 17.35 -13.83 -9.23
C ASN A 177 17.46 -13.01 -10.53
N LYS A 178 16.73 -11.90 -10.63
CA LYS A 178 16.68 -10.99 -11.79
C LYS A 178 17.49 -9.72 -11.47
N LYS A 179 18.81 -9.87 -11.43
CA LYS A 179 19.74 -8.80 -11.00
C LYS A 179 19.65 -7.54 -11.87
N ARG A 180 19.45 -7.69 -13.17
CA ARG A 180 19.37 -6.55 -14.10
C ARG A 180 18.18 -5.65 -13.77
N GLU A 181 17.02 -6.24 -13.57
CA GLU A 181 15.80 -5.52 -13.23
C GLU A 181 15.92 -4.89 -11.83
N PHE A 182 16.52 -5.61 -10.88
CA PHE A 182 16.79 -5.09 -9.53
C PHE A 182 17.68 -3.84 -9.58
N ASP A 183 18.82 -3.93 -10.23
CA ASP A 183 19.79 -2.83 -10.31
C ASP A 183 19.22 -1.62 -11.03
N ALA A 184 18.42 -1.82 -12.08
CA ALA A 184 17.80 -0.74 -12.83
C ALA A 184 16.73 0.01 -12.01
N LEU A 185 15.93 -0.72 -11.22
CA LEU A 185 14.96 -0.12 -10.29
C LEU A 185 15.66 0.65 -9.17
N TRP A 186 16.69 0.07 -8.57
CA TRP A 186 17.46 0.71 -7.51
C TRP A 186 18.17 1.97 -8.01
N ASN A 187 18.77 1.91 -9.20
CA ASN A 187 19.39 3.07 -9.82
C ASN A 187 18.38 4.20 -10.08
N TRP A 188 17.21 3.87 -10.58
CA TRP A 188 16.16 4.87 -10.81
C TRP A 188 15.67 5.52 -9.51
N ALA A 189 15.45 4.71 -8.46
CA ALA A 189 15.06 5.22 -7.15
C ALA A 189 16.10 6.18 -6.58
N ASN A 190 17.38 5.83 -6.65
CA ASN A 190 18.48 6.71 -6.21
C ASN A 190 18.58 7.98 -7.05
N THR A 191 18.34 7.90 -8.34
CA THR A 191 18.49 9.03 -9.26
C THR A 191 17.36 10.04 -9.12
N TYR A 192 16.12 9.57 -8.96
CA TYR A 192 14.94 10.45 -9.06
C TYR A 192 14.13 10.57 -7.78
N MET A 193 14.11 9.56 -6.91
CA MET A 193 13.29 9.58 -5.69
C MET A 193 14.07 10.01 -4.45
N LEU A 194 15.38 9.74 -4.39
CA LEU A 194 16.19 10.13 -3.24
C LEU A 194 16.25 11.64 -3.09
N ILE A 195 15.79 12.17 -1.97
CA ILE A 195 15.81 13.59 -1.65
C ILE A 195 17.22 13.98 -1.19
N THR A 196 17.89 14.82 -1.96
CA THR A 196 19.29 15.20 -1.73
C THR A 196 19.51 16.67 -1.40
N ASP A 197 18.49 17.53 -1.53
CA ASP A 197 18.59 18.93 -1.15
C ASP A 197 18.75 19.05 0.38
N PRO A 198 19.88 19.58 0.88
CA PRO A 198 20.11 19.71 2.32
C PRO A 198 19.17 20.73 3.01
N LYS A 199 18.38 21.47 2.25
CA LYS A 199 17.36 22.39 2.78
C LYS A 199 16.00 21.71 2.95
N ASP A 200 15.80 20.56 2.30
CA ASP A 200 14.60 19.78 2.43
C ASP A 200 14.63 19.02 3.77
N PRO A 201 13.61 19.15 4.63
CA PRO A 201 13.61 18.44 5.90
C PRO A 201 13.53 16.91 5.74
N SER A 202 13.14 16.40 4.57
CA SER A 202 13.12 14.97 4.25
C SER A 202 14.43 14.47 3.61
N VAL A 203 15.51 15.27 3.64
CA VAL A 203 16.80 14.91 3.03
C VAL A 203 17.30 13.54 3.50
N GLY A 204 17.59 12.66 2.55
CA GLY A 204 18.03 11.29 2.81
C GLY A 204 16.92 10.24 2.75
N TYR A 205 15.65 10.64 2.71
CA TYR A 205 14.50 9.80 2.42
C TYR A 205 14.18 9.78 0.93
N PHE A 206 13.25 8.92 0.52
CA PHE A 206 12.78 8.82 -0.85
C PHE A 206 11.40 9.48 -0.97
N ALA A 207 11.21 10.32 -1.97
CA ALA A 207 9.89 10.84 -2.32
C ALA A 207 8.98 9.70 -2.72
N TRP A 208 7.85 9.54 -2.03
CA TRP A 208 7.01 8.37 -2.20
C TRP A 208 6.36 8.26 -3.59
N SER A 209 6.20 9.38 -4.32
CA SER A 209 5.56 9.41 -5.64
C SER A 209 6.26 10.38 -6.59
N MET A 210 6.62 9.89 -7.77
CA MET A 210 7.23 10.62 -8.87
C MET A 210 6.37 10.50 -10.12
N ASN A 211 6.39 11.52 -10.97
CA ASN A 211 5.93 11.35 -12.33
C ASN A 211 6.84 10.38 -13.08
N THR A 212 6.31 9.69 -14.09
CA THR A 212 7.07 8.71 -14.86
C THR A 212 8.18 9.31 -15.72
N ASP A 213 8.22 10.63 -15.85
CA ASP A 213 9.31 11.38 -16.47
C ASP A 213 10.43 11.77 -15.49
N GLY A 214 10.36 11.32 -14.22
CA GLY A 214 11.34 11.60 -13.18
C GLY A 214 11.14 12.95 -12.48
N THR A 215 10.11 13.73 -12.83
CA THR A 215 9.80 14.97 -12.11
C THR A 215 9.06 14.68 -10.80
N PRO A 216 9.28 15.50 -9.75
CA PRO A 216 8.62 15.31 -8.47
C PRO A 216 7.09 15.39 -8.58
N ARG A 217 6.41 14.49 -7.88
CA ARG A 217 4.97 14.51 -7.67
C ARG A 217 4.61 14.66 -6.20
N SER A 218 5.42 14.09 -5.32
CA SER A 218 5.39 14.28 -3.88
C SER A 218 6.79 14.43 -3.34
N THR A 219 6.94 15.23 -2.29
CA THR A 219 8.21 15.41 -1.59
C THR A 219 8.25 14.72 -0.24
N GLY A 220 7.13 14.14 0.21
CA GLY A 220 7.07 13.36 1.44
C GLY A 220 7.60 11.94 1.24
N ALA A 221 7.94 11.28 2.33
CA ALA A 221 8.35 9.88 2.37
C ALA A 221 7.24 8.99 2.96
N ALA A 222 7.11 7.76 2.44
CA ALA A 222 6.19 6.74 2.94
C ALA A 222 7.00 5.52 3.38
N PRO A 223 7.01 5.17 4.67
CA PRO A 223 7.91 4.15 5.23
C PRO A 223 7.86 2.77 4.58
N ASP A 224 6.72 2.35 4.03
CA ASP A 224 6.59 1.04 3.38
C ASP A 224 7.56 0.84 2.20
N GLY A 225 7.89 1.93 1.49
CA GLY A 225 8.90 1.91 0.44
C GLY A 225 10.28 1.64 1.00
N GLU A 226 10.69 2.38 2.02
CA GLU A 226 11.97 2.23 2.68
C GLU A 226 12.13 0.85 3.30
N GLU A 227 11.08 0.31 3.93
CA GLU A 227 11.10 -1.02 4.53
C GLU A 227 11.43 -2.12 3.51
N TYR A 228 10.77 -2.10 2.36
CA TYR A 228 11.02 -3.08 1.31
C TYR A 228 12.33 -2.81 0.56
N PHE A 229 12.79 -1.55 0.43
CA PHE A 229 14.13 -1.24 -0.05
C PHE A 229 15.20 -1.88 0.84
N VAL A 230 15.13 -1.65 2.15
CA VAL A 230 16.07 -2.24 3.12
C VAL A 230 16.13 -3.76 2.98
N MET A 231 14.97 -4.42 3.01
CA MET A 231 14.96 -5.88 2.98
C MET A 231 15.45 -6.44 1.65
N SER A 232 15.05 -5.81 0.54
CA SER A 232 15.50 -6.20 -0.80
C SER A 232 17.02 -6.05 -0.97
N LEU A 233 17.59 -4.97 -0.41
CA LEU A 233 19.04 -4.72 -0.44
C LEU A 233 19.83 -5.72 0.41
N TYR A 234 19.34 -6.10 1.59
CA TYR A 234 19.97 -7.18 2.37
C TYR A 234 19.95 -8.50 1.60
N PHE A 235 18.82 -8.85 1.00
CA PHE A 235 18.74 -10.06 0.16
C PHE A 235 19.67 -9.97 -1.06
N ALA A 236 19.79 -8.80 -1.67
CA ALA A 236 20.72 -8.59 -2.79
C ALA A 236 22.18 -8.76 -2.36
N ALA A 237 22.55 -8.23 -1.18
CA ALA A 237 23.90 -8.40 -0.62
C ALA A 237 24.23 -9.87 -0.39
N HIS A 238 23.30 -10.65 0.12
CA HIS A 238 23.48 -12.09 0.35
C HIS A 238 23.49 -12.88 -0.95
N ARG A 239 22.61 -12.54 -1.90
CA ARG A 239 22.49 -13.30 -3.15
C ARG A 239 23.61 -13.02 -4.16
N TRP A 240 24.02 -11.76 -4.29
CA TRP A 240 24.95 -11.31 -5.35
C TRP A 240 26.25 -10.71 -4.83
N GLY A 241 26.37 -10.54 -3.51
CA GLY A 241 27.48 -9.81 -2.88
C GLY A 241 27.36 -8.31 -3.05
N ASN A 242 28.25 -7.57 -2.41
CA ASN A 242 28.30 -6.11 -2.45
C ASN A 242 29.14 -5.62 -3.62
N GLY A 243 28.61 -4.66 -4.38
CA GLY A 243 29.32 -3.94 -5.43
C GLY A 243 29.95 -2.63 -4.93
N GLN A 244 30.12 -1.67 -5.83
CA GLN A 244 30.63 -0.33 -5.56
C GLN A 244 29.50 0.71 -5.64
N GLY A 245 29.68 1.86 -4.97
CA GLY A 245 28.71 2.95 -4.97
C GLY A 245 27.36 2.50 -4.47
N ILE A 246 26.28 2.86 -5.17
CA ILE A 246 24.90 2.49 -4.83
C ILE A 246 24.66 0.96 -4.83
N TYR A 247 25.55 0.16 -5.41
CA TYR A 247 25.47 -1.30 -5.43
C TYR A 247 26.24 -1.96 -4.27
N ASN A 248 26.76 -1.19 -3.33
CA ASN A 248 27.14 -1.74 -2.02
C ASN A 248 25.86 -1.95 -1.20
N TYR A 249 25.09 -2.98 -1.59
CA TYR A 249 23.71 -3.22 -1.12
C TYR A 249 23.58 -3.21 0.40
N LYS A 250 24.52 -3.87 1.10
CA LYS A 250 24.48 -3.86 2.58
C LYS A 250 24.66 -2.46 3.15
N ALA A 251 25.60 -1.68 2.61
CA ALA A 251 25.83 -0.32 3.10
C ALA A 251 24.62 0.59 2.84
N GLU A 252 23.97 0.44 1.68
CA GLU A 252 22.75 1.18 1.37
C GLU A 252 21.57 0.75 2.26
N ALA A 253 21.40 -0.55 2.51
CA ALA A 253 20.40 -1.05 3.47
C ALA A 253 20.61 -0.48 4.87
N ASP A 254 21.86 -0.54 5.38
CA ASP A 254 22.23 0.00 6.70
C ASP A 254 21.98 1.52 6.78
N LYS A 255 22.25 2.25 5.68
CA LYS A 255 22.04 3.70 5.59
C LYS A 255 20.56 4.06 5.67
N ILE A 256 19.70 3.37 4.92
CA ILE A 256 18.25 3.60 4.96
C ILE A 256 17.71 3.25 6.35
N LEU A 257 18.10 2.10 6.89
CA LEU A 257 17.62 1.64 8.20
C LEU A 257 18.00 2.60 9.35
N ARG A 258 19.23 3.16 9.30
CA ARG A 258 19.63 4.24 10.22
C ARG A 258 18.82 5.51 10.00
N GLY A 259 18.56 5.88 8.73
CA GLY A 259 17.71 7.02 8.41
C GLY A 259 16.31 6.87 9.02
N MET A 260 15.69 5.71 8.86
CA MET A 260 14.37 5.43 9.43
C MET A 260 14.33 5.65 10.94
N ARG A 261 15.42 5.34 11.66
CA ARG A 261 15.48 5.48 13.12
C ARG A 261 16.08 6.78 13.61
N HIS A 262 17.09 7.30 12.94
CA HIS A 262 17.95 8.36 13.49
C HIS A 262 17.97 9.62 12.62
N HIS A 263 17.00 9.77 11.69
CA HIS A 263 16.90 11.01 10.93
C HIS A 263 16.80 12.20 11.91
N PRO A 264 17.63 13.23 11.74
CA PRO A 264 17.55 14.41 12.59
C PRO A 264 16.18 15.08 12.42
N VAL A 265 15.65 15.65 13.50
CA VAL A 265 14.42 16.44 13.41
C VAL A 265 14.73 17.77 12.72
N LEU A 266 14.25 17.93 11.50
CA LEU A 266 14.49 19.10 10.66
C LEU A 266 13.16 19.78 10.33
N THR A 267 13.15 21.11 10.38
CA THR A 267 12.01 21.94 9.96
C THR A 267 12.39 22.73 8.72
N GLY A 268 11.56 22.66 7.69
CA GLY A 268 11.72 23.38 6.46
C GLY A 268 10.43 24.05 6.02
N VAL A 269 10.51 24.92 5.00
CA VAL A 269 9.37 25.60 4.40
C VAL A 269 9.34 25.26 2.92
N GLY A 270 8.23 24.61 2.48
CA GLY A 270 8.03 24.22 1.08
C GLY A 270 7.61 25.36 0.16
N PRO A 271 7.54 25.08 -1.16
CA PRO A 271 7.66 23.75 -1.74
C PRO A 271 9.11 23.24 -1.69
N PHE A 272 9.25 22.03 -1.19
CA PHE A 272 10.53 21.32 -1.21
C PHE A 272 10.74 20.68 -2.58
N ARG A 273 11.99 20.52 -2.98
CA ARG A 273 12.35 19.96 -4.28
C ARG A 273 13.35 18.83 -4.12
N ILE A 274 13.17 17.82 -4.91
CA ILE A 274 14.21 16.81 -5.10
C ILE A 274 15.29 17.46 -5.97
N HIS A 275 16.50 17.48 -5.47
CA HIS A 275 17.63 18.07 -6.17
C HIS A 275 18.26 17.01 -7.09
N HIS A 276 18.14 17.22 -8.40
CA HIS A 276 18.88 16.46 -9.40
C HIS A 276 19.98 17.31 -9.97
N GLU A 277 21.22 16.78 -9.93
CA GLU A 277 22.31 17.39 -10.69
C GLU A 277 22.07 17.15 -12.18
N ASP A 278 22.47 18.13 -13.00
CA ASP A 278 22.37 18.04 -14.46
C ASP A 278 23.16 16.86 -15.06
N PRO A 279 22.71 16.29 -16.18
CA PRO A 279 21.61 16.78 -17.00
C PRO A 279 20.25 16.35 -16.45
N PRO A 280 19.22 17.22 -16.58
CA PRO A 280 17.87 16.81 -16.26
C PRO A 280 17.54 15.57 -17.08
N PHE A 281 16.82 14.65 -16.44
CA PHE A 281 16.31 13.47 -17.12
C PHE A 281 15.58 13.90 -18.38
N VAL A 282 16.11 13.55 -19.51
CA VAL A 282 15.35 13.55 -20.76
C VAL A 282 14.65 12.20 -20.77
N ALA A 283 13.36 12.20 -20.48
CA ALA A 283 12.56 11.01 -20.69
C ALA A 283 12.91 10.47 -22.07
N PRO A 284 13.34 9.20 -22.21
CA PRO A 284 13.50 8.62 -23.52
C PRO A 284 12.23 8.93 -24.29
N ASP A 285 12.34 9.21 -25.59
CA ASP A 285 11.21 9.43 -26.49
C ASP A 285 10.30 8.19 -26.46
N HIS A 286 9.65 8.03 -25.33
CA HIS A 286 8.58 7.10 -25.17
C HIS A 286 7.35 7.86 -25.64
N SER A 287 6.78 7.38 -26.68
CA SER A 287 5.37 7.48 -26.99
C SER A 287 4.52 7.03 -25.77
N TRP A 288 5.00 7.37 -24.58
CA TRP A 288 4.48 7.06 -23.28
C TRP A 288 3.71 8.24 -22.75
N PRO A 289 2.45 8.31 -23.13
CA PRO A 289 1.44 8.62 -22.17
C PRO A 289 0.81 7.30 -21.74
N SER A 290 0.66 7.06 -20.44
CA SER A 290 -0.15 5.94 -19.99
C SER A 290 -1.49 5.98 -20.73
N PRO A 291 -2.16 4.84 -20.94
CA PRO A 291 -3.53 4.83 -21.49
C PRO A 291 -4.46 5.78 -20.73
N ASN A 292 -4.22 6.00 -19.44
CA ASN A 292 -4.91 6.97 -18.62
C ASN A 292 -4.63 8.41 -19.04
N ASN A 293 -3.40 8.77 -19.37
CA ASN A 293 -3.11 10.11 -19.89
C ASN A 293 -3.78 10.32 -21.26
N LYS A 294 -3.68 9.36 -22.16
CA LYS A 294 -4.41 9.41 -23.44
C LYS A 294 -5.91 9.59 -23.25
N ARG A 295 -6.50 8.83 -22.33
CA ARG A 295 -7.92 8.96 -22.00
C ARG A 295 -8.24 10.33 -21.43
N ARG A 296 -7.46 10.82 -20.46
CA ARG A 296 -7.63 12.15 -19.85
C ARG A 296 -7.44 13.28 -20.84
N GLU A 297 -6.47 13.17 -21.76
CA GLU A 297 -6.28 14.11 -22.86
C GLU A 297 -7.49 14.12 -23.82
N GLN A 298 -8.02 12.97 -24.15
CA GLN A 298 -9.22 12.84 -24.99
C GLN A 298 -10.46 13.41 -24.29
N GLU A 299 -10.63 13.15 -23.00
CA GLU A 299 -11.73 13.68 -22.20
C GLU A 299 -11.63 15.20 -22.03
N ALA A 300 -10.43 15.74 -21.80
CA ALA A 300 -10.18 17.17 -21.76
C ALA A 300 -10.43 17.84 -23.12
N ALA A 301 -9.90 17.25 -24.20
CA ALA A 301 -10.12 17.74 -25.54
C ALA A 301 -11.61 17.70 -25.94
N ALA A 302 -12.35 16.67 -25.55
CA ALA A 302 -13.81 16.58 -25.79
C ALA A 302 -14.61 17.67 -25.06
N LYS A 303 -14.04 18.22 -23.96
CA LYS A 303 -14.60 19.36 -23.21
C LYS A 303 -14.08 20.71 -23.70
N GLY A 304 -13.18 20.74 -24.69
CA GLY A 304 -12.50 21.95 -25.13
C GLY A 304 -11.46 22.47 -24.12
N GLU A 305 -11.02 21.63 -23.19
CA GLU A 305 -10.05 21.92 -22.15
C GLU A 305 -8.68 21.38 -22.57
N LYS A 306 -7.61 22.01 -22.11
CA LYS A 306 -6.27 21.40 -22.11
C LYS A 306 -6.11 20.57 -20.87
N LEU A 307 -5.52 19.38 -21.00
CA LEU A 307 -5.12 18.61 -19.82
C LEU A 307 -4.19 19.52 -19.00
N GLN A 308 -4.62 19.85 -17.78
CA GLN A 308 -3.78 20.59 -16.86
C GLN A 308 -2.66 19.64 -16.39
N ALA A 309 -1.43 20.14 -16.39
CA ALA A 309 -0.35 19.47 -15.68
C ALA A 309 -0.80 19.23 -14.24
N PHE A 310 -0.46 18.05 -13.69
CA PHE A 310 -0.72 17.78 -12.29
C PHE A 310 0.10 18.81 -11.47
N HIS A 311 -0.58 19.78 -10.89
CA HIS A 311 0.01 20.63 -9.88
C HIS A 311 -0.30 19.97 -8.53
N ALA A 312 0.76 19.59 -7.86
CA ALA A 312 0.64 19.07 -6.52
C ALA A 312 0.04 20.16 -5.60
N PRO A 313 -0.88 19.83 -4.70
CA PRO A 313 -1.43 20.77 -3.73
C PRO A 313 -0.38 21.48 -2.86
N TRP A 314 0.81 20.87 -2.76
CA TRP A 314 1.98 21.38 -2.04
C TRP A 314 2.81 22.44 -2.78
N ASP A 315 2.37 22.94 -3.91
CA ASP A 315 3.02 24.11 -4.56
C ASP A 315 2.89 25.39 -3.72
N ALA A 316 2.01 25.41 -2.74
CA ALA A 316 1.92 26.51 -1.77
C ALA A 316 3.00 26.33 -0.68
N PRO A 317 3.70 27.41 -0.29
CA PRO A 317 4.63 27.36 0.83
C PRO A 317 3.94 26.84 2.10
N HIS A 318 4.51 25.81 2.70
CA HIS A 318 4.05 25.23 3.96
C HIS A 318 5.27 24.86 4.82
N SER A 319 5.06 24.70 6.11
CA SER A 319 6.12 24.30 7.04
C SER A 319 5.90 22.82 7.44
N GLU A 320 6.96 22.04 7.37
CA GLU A 320 6.97 20.66 7.82
C GLU A 320 8.10 20.41 8.80
N THR A 321 7.87 19.55 9.76
CA THR A 321 8.90 19.05 10.68
C THR A 321 9.00 17.53 10.50
N ILE A 322 10.09 17.10 9.92
CA ILE A 322 10.38 15.71 9.57
C ILE A 322 11.43 15.16 10.52
N GLY A 323 11.34 13.90 10.87
CA GLY A 323 12.29 13.19 11.71
C GLY A 323 12.23 11.68 11.48
N PRO A 324 12.50 10.84 12.48
CA PRO A 324 12.46 9.39 12.36
C PRO A 324 11.11 8.87 11.85
N MET A 325 11.15 7.82 11.04
CA MET A 325 9.97 7.08 10.56
C MET A 325 9.39 6.14 11.61
N VAL A 326 10.01 6.06 12.78
CA VAL A 326 9.55 5.22 13.88
C VAL A 326 9.12 6.08 15.07
N ASP A 327 8.20 5.55 15.84
CA ASP A 327 7.93 6.02 17.20
C ASP A 327 8.73 5.17 18.18
N GLU A 328 9.69 5.81 18.87
CA GLU A 328 10.62 5.13 19.78
C GLU A 328 9.95 4.61 21.05
N ASP A 329 8.92 5.30 21.52
CA ASP A 329 8.23 4.95 22.77
C ASP A 329 7.35 3.71 22.59
N HIS A 330 6.77 3.55 21.40
CA HIS A 330 5.87 2.44 21.07
C HIS A 330 6.52 1.35 20.22
N PHE A 331 7.75 1.54 19.72
CA PHE A 331 8.43 0.60 18.81
C PHE A 331 7.63 0.32 17.54
N MET A 332 7.06 1.37 16.95
CA MET A 332 6.16 1.26 15.81
C MET A 332 6.62 2.14 14.65
N ILE A 333 6.33 1.71 13.42
CA ILE A 333 6.49 2.53 12.22
C ILE A 333 5.38 3.59 12.23
N LYS A 334 5.72 4.84 11.92
CA LYS A 334 4.78 5.91 11.67
C LYS A 334 4.16 5.77 10.28
N PHE A 335 2.99 6.38 10.06
CA PHE A 335 2.41 6.44 8.72
C PHE A 335 3.25 7.28 7.75
N VAL A 336 3.80 8.39 8.22
CA VAL A 336 4.76 9.26 7.51
C VAL A 336 5.81 9.80 8.48
N ALA A 337 6.90 10.35 7.98
CA ALA A 337 8.03 10.83 8.80
C ALA A 337 7.78 12.16 9.54
N ASN A 338 6.60 12.77 9.41
CA ASN A 338 6.23 13.99 10.12
C ASN A 338 6.21 13.77 11.63
N GLN A 339 6.68 14.75 12.40
CA GLN A 339 6.87 14.61 13.85
C GLN A 339 5.58 14.64 14.66
N ASP A 340 4.53 15.23 14.14
CA ASP A 340 3.20 15.33 14.76
C ASP A 340 2.30 14.11 14.52
N ILE A 341 2.77 13.13 13.75
CA ILE A 341 2.04 11.88 13.51
C ILE A 341 2.11 10.96 14.73
N ASN A 342 0.94 10.53 15.19
CA ASN A 342 0.75 9.63 16.32
C ASN A 342 0.01 8.32 15.96
N PHE A 343 0.06 7.95 14.68
CA PHE A 343 -0.62 6.76 14.15
C PHE A 343 0.23 6.03 13.11
N THR A 344 -0.17 4.82 12.84
CA THR A 344 0.45 3.91 11.88
C THR A 344 -0.57 3.40 10.87
N ASP A 345 -0.06 2.83 9.78
CA ASP A 345 -0.80 1.91 8.91
C ASP A 345 -0.49 0.48 9.31
N ALA A 346 -1.52 -0.34 9.53
CA ALA A 346 -1.31 -1.72 9.96
C ALA A 346 -0.52 -2.54 8.92
N SER A 347 -0.59 -2.17 7.65
CA SER A 347 0.13 -2.86 6.56
C SER A 347 1.64 -2.55 6.52
N TYR A 348 2.09 -1.50 7.21
CA TYR A 348 3.51 -1.14 7.31
C TYR A 348 4.25 -2.01 8.33
N HIS A 349 3.55 -2.79 9.15
CA HIS A 349 4.18 -3.65 10.13
C HIS A 349 4.62 -4.97 9.51
N LEU A 350 5.95 -5.18 9.50
CA LEU A 350 6.64 -6.30 8.86
C LEU A 350 7.48 -7.10 9.87
N PRO A 351 6.85 -7.77 10.87
CA PRO A 351 7.59 -8.44 11.94
C PRO A 351 8.59 -9.46 11.40
N ALA A 352 8.29 -10.13 10.29
CA ALA A 352 9.22 -11.05 9.64
C ALA A 352 10.53 -10.37 9.22
N PHE A 353 10.48 -9.14 8.72
CA PHE A 353 11.65 -8.37 8.31
C PHE A 353 12.37 -7.77 9.52
N TYR A 354 11.64 -7.29 10.51
CA TYR A 354 12.23 -6.73 11.74
C TYR A 354 13.08 -7.74 12.50
N GLU A 355 12.68 -9.00 12.54
CA GLU A 355 13.50 -10.08 13.08
C GLU A 355 14.83 -10.26 12.32
N LEU A 356 14.83 -10.09 11.00
CA LEU A 356 16.07 -10.11 10.20
C LEU A 356 16.90 -8.86 10.44
N TRP A 357 16.28 -7.68 10.55
CA TRP A 357 17.00 -6.45 10.88
C TRP A 357 17.61 -6.47 12.28
N ALA A 358 16.95 -7.13 13.23
CA ALA A 358 17.52 -7.39 14.55
C ALA A 358 18.79 -8.25 14.52
N ARG A 359 19.06 -8.95 13.40
CA ARG A 359 20.25 -9.80 13.21
C ARG A 359 21.27 -9.19 12.26
N TRP A 360 20.81 -8.60 11.18
CA TRP A 360 21.64 -8.14 10.06
C TRP A 360 21.89 -6.65 10.04
N GLY A 361 21.01 -5.88 10.65
CA GLY A 361 21.05 -4.43 10.70
C GLY A 361 22.15 -3.88 11.58
N PRO A 362 22.28 -2.55 11.64
CA PRO A 362 23.21 -1.86 12.53
C PRO A 362 23.08 -2.36 13.96
N GLU A 363 24.21 -2.59 14.62
CA GLU A 363 24.23 -3.23 15.94
C GLU A 363 23.46 -2.41 16.98
N GLU A 364 23.57 -1.10 16.90
CA GLU A 364 22.89 -0.14 17.77
C GLU A 364 21.37 -0.20 17.69
N ASP A 365 20.80 -0.72 16.59
CA ASP A 365 19.37 -0.74 16.31
C ASP A 365 18.70 -2.11 16.54
N ARG A 366 19.47 -3.15 16.74
CA ARG A 366 18.97 -4.54 16.77
C ARG A 366 17.94 -4.79 17.87
N GLU A 367 18.14 -4.21 19.05
CA GLU A 367 17.19 -4.37 20.15
C GLU A 367 15.85 -3.70 19.84
N PHE A 368 15.87 -2.53 19.19
CA PHE A 368 14.65 -1.85 18.77
C PHE A 368 13.86 -2.73 17.79
N TRP A 369 14.51 -3.26 16.74
CA TRP A 369 13.84 -4.06 15.74
C TRP A 369 13.29 -5.38 16.30
N ALA A 370 13.97 -5.99 17.24
CA ALA A 370 13.45 -7.16 17.95
C ALA A 370 12.16 -6.84 18.72
N LYS A 371 12.10 -5.69 19.40
CA LYS A 371 10.89 -5.21 20.08
C LYS A 371 9.79 -4.81 19.11
N ALA A 372 10.14 -4.13 18.02
CA ALA A 372 9.20 -3.73 16.98
C ALA A 372 8.49 -4.94 16.35
N ALA A 373 9.20 -6.06 16.16
CA ALA A 373 8.59 -7.32 15.72
C ALA A 373 7.53 -7.81 16.70
N ASP A 374 7.83 -7.82 18.00
CA ASP A 374 6.87 -8.27 19.02
C ASP A 374 5.67 -7.33 19.15
N VAL A 375 5.91 -6.01 19.11
CA VAL A 375 4.82 -5.01 19.14
C VAL A 375 3.90 -5.14 17.93
N SER A 376 4.46 -5.40 16.74
CA SER A 376 3.68 -5.59 15.52
C SER A 376 2.75 -6.81 15.61
N ARG A 377 3.24 -7.92 16.18
CA ARG A 377 2.44 -9.13 16.45
C ARG A 377 1.28 -8.86 17.40
N ASP A 378 1.54 -8.06 18.46
CA ASP A 378 0.51 -7.66 19.42
C ASP A 378 -0.51 -6.69 18.81
N MET A 379 -0.03 -5.75 17.98
CA MET A 379 -0.88 -4.82 17.25
C MET A 379 -1.87 -5.58 16.37
N PHE A 380 -1.41 -6.48 15.49
CA PHE A 380 -2.31 -7.25 14.62
C PHE A 380 -3.43 -7.94 15.40
N LEU A 381 -3.10 -8.55 16.54
CA LEU A 381 -4.11 -9.22 17.35
C LEU A 381 -5.14 -8.26 17.95
N LYS A 382 -4.73 -7.04 18.31
CA LYS A 382 -5.58 -6.07 19.00
C LYS A 382 -6.40 -5.20 18.07
N VAL A 383 -5.89 -4.87 16.87
CA VAL A 383 -6.58 -3.98 15.94
C VAL A 383 -7.52 -4.68 14.98
N THR A 384 -7.33 -5.98 14.72
CA THR A 384 -8.21 -6.73 13.83
C THR A 384 -9.57 -6.97 14.45
N GLY A 385 -10.62 -6.93 13.62
CA GLY A 385 -11.97 -7.26 14.02
C GLY A 385 -12.05 -8.66 14.67
N PRO A 386 -12.57 -8.80 15.90
CA PRO A 386 -12.53 -10.07 16.63
C PRO A 386 -13.35 -11.19 15.95
N GLU A 387 -14.38 -10.82 15.21
CA GLU A 387 -15.25 -11.76 14.49
C GLU A 387 -14.83 -11.93 13.02
N THR A 388 -14.35 -10.84 12.39
CA THR A 388 -14.08 -10.80 10.96
C THR A 388 -12.60 -11.02 10.61
N GLY A 389 -11.68 -10.71 11.52
CA GLY A 389 -10.25 -10.67 11.22
C GLY A 389 -9.82 -9.52 10.29
N LEU A 390 -10.72 -8.59 9.99
CA LEU A 390 -10.45 -7.44 9.14
C LEU A 390 -9.63 -6.40 9.90
N THR A 391 -8.57 -5.91 9.29
CA THR A 391 -7.65 -4.93 9.85
C THR A 391 -8.06 -3.53 9.42
N PRO A 392 -8.10 -2.50 10.30
CA PRO A 392 -8.31 -1.13 9.85
C PRO A 392 -7.15 -0.67 8.97
N ASP A 393 -7.39 0.27 8.06
CA ASP A 393 -6.30 0.93 7.32
C ASP A 393 -5.29 1.55 8.27
N ARG A 394 -5.77 2.20 9.34
CA ARG A 394 -4.93 2.94 10.28
C ARG A 394 -5.41 2.80 11.72
N ASN A 395 -4.46 2.85 12.64
CA ASN A 395 -4.71 2.87 14.07
C ASN A 395 -3.68 3.73 14.80
N TYR A 396 -4.06 4.24 15.97
CA TYR A 396 -3.11 4.94 16.84
C TYR A 396 -2.07 3.97 17.42
N PHE A 397 -0.96 4.49 17.92
CA PHE A 397 0.12 3.68 18.51
C PHE A 397 -0.31 2.92 19.77
N ASP A 398 -1.35 3.35 20.45
CA ASP A 398 -1.97 2.63 21.57
C ASP A 398 -2.97 1.53 21.12
N PHE A 399 -3.01 1.25 19.82
CA PHE A 399 -3.89 0.28 19.15
C PHE A 399 -5.37 0.67 19.13
N THR A 400 -5.73 1.87 19.54
CA THR A 400 -7.10 2.36 19.36
C THR A 400 -7.38 2.70 17.89
N GLN A 401 -8.64 2.61 17.51
CA GLN A 401 -9.06 2.83 16.14
C GLN A 401 -9.13 4.34 15.83
N ILE A 402 -8.69 4.70 14.63
CA ILE A 402 -8.93 6.04 14.10
C ILE A 402 -10.36 6.11 13.60
N ILE A 403 -11.08 7.11 14.09
CA ILE A 403 -12.46 7.37 13.69
C ILE A 403 -12.47 8.43 12.61
N SER A 404 -13.00 8.07 11.45
CA SER A 404 -13.18 8.97 10.32
C SER A 404 -14.22 10.06 10.61
N ARG A 405 -14.29 11.10 9.78
CA ARG A 405 -15.23 12.22 9.97
C ARG A 405 -16.70 11.80 9.96
N ASP A 406 -17.03 10.69 9.34
CA ASP A 406 -18.39 10.10 9.33
C ASP A 406 -18.73 9.34 10.63
N GLY A 407 -17.79 9.28 11.59
CA GLY A 407 -17.95 8.61 12.87
C GLY A 407 -17.71 7.10 12.83
N ALA A 408 -17.20 6.56 11.72
CA ALA A 408 -16.86 5.15 11.58
C ALA A 408 -15.35 4.93 11.74
N PRO A 409 -14.89 3.76 12.21
CA PRO A 409 -13.49 3.36 12.11
C PRO A 409 -13.02 3.35 10.66
N THR A 410 -11.71 3.56 10.44
CA THR A 410 -11.11 3.35 9.10
C THR A 410 -11.41 1.93 8.62
N PRO A 411 -11.83 1.77 7.36
CA PRO A 411 -12.27 0.46 6.88
C PRO A 411 -11.09 -0.48 6.60
N PHE A 412 -11.40 -1.73 6.35
CA PHE A 412 -10.49 -2.65 5.68
C PHE A 412 -10.52 -2.39 4.17
N SER A 413 -9.41 -1.91 3.60
CA SER A 413 -9.32 -1.57 2.18
C SER A 413 -7.86 -1.52 1.72
N TYR A 414 -7.61 -1.81 0.46
CA TYR A 414 -6.32 -1.66 -0.22
C TYR A 414 -5.08 -2.05 0.60
N ASP A 415 -4.48 -1.07 1.29
CA ASP A 415 -3.24 -1.28 2.05
C ASP A 415 -3.42 -2.31 3.16
N SER A 416 -4.56 -2.32 3.85
CA SER A 416 -4.84 -3.30 4.91
C SER A 416 -4.88 -4.76 4.42
N TRP A 417 -5.04 -5.03 3.11
CA TRP A 417 -4.93 -6.41 2.58
C TRP A 417 -3.55 -7.02 2.86
N ARG A 418 -2.49 -6.20 2.81
CA ARG A 418 -1.11 -6.62 3.05
C ARG A 418 -0.90 -7.17 4.46
N SER A 419 -1.66 -6.70 5.44
CA SER A 419 -1.57 -7.17 6.83
C SER A 419 -1.70 -8.69 6.92
N VAL A 420 -2.59 -9.28 6.11
CA VAL A 420 -2.80 -10.75 6.07
C VAL A 420 -1.53 -11.47 5.63
N SER A 421 -0.86 -10.95 4.61
CA SER A 421 0.43 -11.49 4.16
C SER A 421 1.51 -11.29 5.22
N ASN A 422 1.55 -10.12 5.87
CA ASN A 422 2.62 -9.75 6.80
C ASN A 422 2.68 -10.69 8.00
N TRP A 423 1.56 -10.92 8.71
CA TRP A 423 1.56 -11.87 9.82
C TRP A 423 1.73 -13.32 9.37
N SER A 424 1.26 -13.67 8.17
CA SER A 424 1.37 -15.04 7.68
C SER A 424 2.79 -15.39 7.24
N VAL A 425 3.53 -14.42 6.71
CA VAL A 425 4.97 -14.55 6.42
C VAL A 425 5.77 -14.63 7.71
N ASP A 426 5.41 -13.83 8.73
CA ASP A 426 6.03 -13.91 10.04
C ASP A 426 5.82 -15.29 10.68
N TYR A 427 4.60 -15.79 10.64
CA TYR A 427 4.32 -17.15 11.09
C TYR A 427 5.16 -18.20 10.34
N SER A 428 5.20 -18.11 9.02
CA SER A 428 5.95 -19.04 8.19
C SER A 428 7.46 -19.01 8.47
N TRP A 429 8.03 -17.82 8.64
CA TRP A 429 9.46 -17.66 8.81
C TRP A 429 9.92 -17.91 10.24
N TRP A 430 9.15 -17.46 11.23
CA TRP A 430 9.56 -17.47 12.63
C TRP A 430 8.72 -18.38 13.51
N HIS A 431 7.42 -18.49 13.28
CA HIS A 431 6.47 -19.23 14.10
C HIS A 431 6.58 -18.90 15.61
N LYS A 432 6.77 -17.60 15.89
CA LYS A 432 6.90 -17.11 17.28
C LYS A 432 5.58 -16.70 17.90
N ALA A 433 4.57 -16.44 17.09
CA ALA A 433 3.28 -15.91 17.48
C ALA A 433 2.11 -16.83 17.08
N PRO A 434 1.78 -17.87 17.89
CA PRO A 434 0.71 -18.84 17.55
C PRO A 434 -0.66 -18.20 17.28
N GLN A 435 -0.92 -16.99 17.82
CA GLN A 435 -2.14 -16.25 17.59
C GLN A 435 -2.33 -15.79 16.13
N GLU A 436 -1.30 -15.79 15.31
CA GLU A 436 -1.39 -15.48 13.87
C GLU A 436 -2.21 -16.53 13.11
N THR A 437 -2.23 -17.78 13.61
CA THR A 437 -3.17 -18.79 13.12
C THR A 437 -4.61 -18.34 13.32
N MET A 438 -4.95 -17.83 14.50
CA MET A 438 -6.31 -17.34 14.78
C MET A 438 -6.68 -16.12 13.91
N LEU A 439 -5.73 -15.21 13.63
CA LEU A 439 -5.97 -14.08 12.73
C LEU A 439 -6.30 -14.56 11.31
N SER A 440 -5.50 -15.49 10.79
CA SER A 440 -5.73 -16.05 9.46
C SER A 440 -7.03 -16.85 9.38
N ASP A 441 -7.34 -17.64 10.40
CA ASP A 441 -8.60 -18.38 10.46
C ASP A 441 -9.82 -17.46 10.49
N ARG A 442 -9.78 -16.35 11.24
CA ARG A 442 -10.88 -15.38 11.33
C ARG A 442 -11.18 -14.76 9.97
N ILE A 443 -10.18 -14.18 9.32
CA ILE A 443 -10.39 -13.50 8.05
C ILE A 443 -10.79 -14.47 6.94
N GLN A 444 -10.17 -15.66 6.89
CA GLN A 444 -10.54 -16.67 5.90
C GLN A 444 -11.95 -17.21 6.14
N ASN A 445 -12.36 -17.48 7.37
CA ASN A 445 -13.73 -17.89 7.67
C ASN A 445 -14.76 -16.82 7.27
N PHE A 446 -14.47 -15.54 7.60
CA PHE A 446 -15.33 -14.42 7.23
C PHE A 446 -15.50 -14.33 5.71
N LEU A 447 -14.39 -14.24 4.97
CA LEU A 447 -14.42 -14.09 3.51
C LEU A 447 -14.99 -15.33 2.79
N TYR A 448 -14.71 -16.54 3.31
CA TYR A 448 -15.32 -17.75 2.79
C TYR A 448 -16.84 -17.73 2.91
N GLY A 449 -17.36 -17.19 4.03
CA GLY A 449 -18.78 -16.96 4.23
C GLY A 449 -19.40 -15.94 3.27
N GLN A 450 -18.60 -15.00 2.75
CA GLN A 450 -19.03 -14.06 1.68
C GLN A 450 -19.01 -14.71 0.28
N GLY A 451 -18.42 -15.89 0.14
CA GLY A 451 -18.25 -16.62 -1.12
C GLY A 451 -16.87 -16.45 -1.71
N ILE A 452 -16.14 -17.57 -1.90
CA ILE A 452 -14.71 -17.59 -2.28
C ILE A 452 -14.39 -16.84 -3.58
N GLY A 453 -15.30 -16.85 -4.56
CA GLY A 453 -15.12 -16.15 -5.86
C GLY A 453 -15.88 -14.83 -5.96
N THR A 454 -16.45 -14.32 -4.85
CA THR A 454 -17.36 -13.16 -4.87
C THR A 454 -17.16 -12.17 -3.73
N PHE A 455 -16.33 -12.49 -2.72
CA PHE A 455 -16.03 -11.52 -1.68
C PHE A 455 -15.44 -10.24 -2.28
N VAL A 456 -15.79 -9.11 -1.73
CA VAL A 456 -15.35 -7.81 -2.25
C VAL A 456 -14.07 -7.33 -1.60
N ASP A 457 -13.49 -6.28 -2.14
CA ASP A 457 -12.17 -5.80 -1.76
C ASP A 457 -12.18 -4.75 -0.64
N ARG A 458 -13.37 -4.31 -0.19
CA ARG A 458 -13.50 -3.32 0.88
C ARG A 458 -14.65 -3.67 1.82
N TYR A 459 -14.39 -3.56 3.11
CA TYR A 459 -15.36 -3.81 4.17
C TYR A 459 -15.21 -2.82 5.31
N THR A 460 -16.31 -2.53 6.01
CA THR A 460 -16.22 -2.02 7.38
C THR A 460 -15.67 -3.12 8.29
N LEU A 461 -15.11 -2.77 9.44
CA LEU A 461 -14.53 -3.78 10.35
C LEU A 461 -15.55 -4.78 10.89
N ASP A 462 -16.84 -4.41 10.92
CA ASP A 462 -17.97 -5.29 11.27
C ASP A 462 -18.47 -6.14 10.08
N GLY A 463 -17.80 -6.06 8.92
CA GLY A 463 -18.02 -6.95 7.78
C GLY A 463 -19.04 -6.49 6.75
N LYS A 464 -19.49 -5.23 6.75
CA LYS A 464 -20.35 -4.70 5.68
C LYS A 464 -19.53 -4.39 4.43
N PRO A 465 -19.96 -4.84 3.23
CA PRO A 465 -19.26 -4.52 1.99
C PRO A 465 -19.34 -3.02 1.67
N LEU A 466 -18.23 -2.45 1.21
CA LEU A 466 -18.08 -1.06 0.79
C LEU A 466 -17.76 -0.91 -0.70
N SER A 467 -17.71 -2.02 -1.44
CA SER A 467 -17.44 -2.07 -2.88
C SER A 467 -18.20 -3.23 -3.50
N ASP A 468 -18.12 -3.35 -4.82
CA ASP A 468 -18.62 -4.48 -5.61
C ASP A 468 -17.48 -5.21 -6.36
N ARG A 469 -16.22 -4.81 -6.12
CA ARG A 469 -15.05 -5.35 -6.81
C ARG A 469 -14.49 -6.56 -6.08
N HIS A 470 -14.28 -7.67 -6.81
CA HIS A 470 -13.49 -8.81 -6.38
C HIS A 470 -12.05 -8.63 -6.89
N SER A 471 -11.15 -8.12 -6.04
CA SER A 471 -9.79 -7.74 -6.42
C SER A 471 -8.84 -8.92 -6.42
N VAL A 472 -8.00 -9.00 -7.45
CA VAL A 472 -6.91 -10.00 -7.53
C VAL A 472 -5.90 -9.81 -6.40
N GLY A 473 -5.59 -8.57 -6.03
CA GLY A 473 -4.66 -8.30 -4.92
C GLY A 473 -5.17 -8.84 -3.59
N MET A 474 -6.47 -8.68 -3.31
CA MET A 474 -7.07 -9.21 -2.09
C MET A 474 -7.16 -10.75 -2.12
N VAL A 475 -7.54 -11.35 -3.25
CA VAL A 475 -7.49 -12.83 -3.42
C VAL A 475 -6.09 -13.32 -3.13
N ALA A 476 -5.08 -12.65 -3.65
CA ALA A 476 -3.69 -13.02 -3.51
C ALA A 476 -3.22 -12.97 -2.04
N THR A 477 -3.42 -11.85 -1.36
CA THR A 477 -2.96 -11.68 0.03
C THR A 477 -3.69 -12.60 1.00
N THR A 478 -5.00 -12.84 0.79
CA THR A 478 -5.76 -13.76 1.64
C THR A 478 -5.39 -15.23 1.42
N ALA A 479 -4.91 -15.59 0.22
CA ALA A 479 -4.33 -16.92 -0.03
C ALA A 479 -3.02 -17.13 0.74
N VAL A 480 -2.17 -16.08 0.88
CA VAL A 480 -0.97 -16.13 1.74
C VAL A 480 -1.35 -16.39 3.19
N GLY A 481 -2.53 -15.94 3.62
CA GLY A 481 -3.13 -16.26 4.92
C GLY A 481 -3.10 -17.75 5.26
N SER A 482 -3.15 -18.62 4.25
CA SER A 482 -3.11 -20.08 4.42
C SER A 482 -1.76 -20.64 4.90
N LEU A 483 -0.69 -19.83 4.89
CA LEU A 483 0.58 -20.20 5.52
C LEU A 483 0.44 -20.31 7.05
N ALA A 484 -0.38 -19.44 7.65
CA ALA A 484 -0.61 -19.38 9.08
C ALA A 484 -1.93 -20.05 9.51
N ALA A 485 -2.94 -20.10 8.64
CA ALA A 485 -4.25 -20.66 8.94
C ALA A 485 -4.20 -22.15 9.29
N THR A 486 -5.18 -22.60 10.07
CA THR A 486 -5.41 -24.02 10.32
C THR A 486 -5.61 -24.76 8.98
N PRO A 487 -4.78 -25.78 8.70
CA PRO A 487 -4.94 -26.57 7.47
C PRO A 487 -6.31 -27.22 7.38
N GLY A 488 -7.08 -26.91 6.33
CA GLY A 488 -8.44 -27.43 6.19
C GLY A 488 -9.09 -27.04 4.84
N PRO A 489 -10.37 -27.36 4.66
CA PRO A 489 -11.07 -27.06 3.40
C PRO A 489 -11.10 -25.56 3.07
N ILE A 490 -11.21 -24.70 4.08
CA ILE A 490 -11.29 -23.25 3.89
C ILE A 490 -9.93 -22.70 3.41
N SER A 491 -8.84 -22.98 4.15
CA SER A 491 -7.51 -22.51 3.74
C SER A 491 -7.12 -23.03 2.35
N LYS A 492 -7.48 -24.29 2.02
CA LYS A 492 -7.29 -24.84 0.69
C LYS A 492 -8.08 -24.10 -0.40
N ALA A 493 -9.30 -23.65 -0.11
CA ALA A 493 -10.12 -22.94 -1.07
C ALA A 493 -9.48 -21.61 -1.49
N PHE A 494 -8.84 -20.86 -0.55
CA PHE A 494 -8.14 -19.62 -0.88
C PHE A 494 -6.89 -19.85 -1.74
N VAL A 495 -6.13 -20.89 -1.45
CA VAL A 495 -4.96 -21.26 -2.25
C VAL A 495 -5.38 -21.66 -3.68
N GLU A 496 -6.45 -22.43 -3.80
CA GLU A 496 -6.99 -22.84 -5.09
C GLU A 496 -7.60 -21.69 -5.87
N GLU A 497 -8.19 -20.71 -5.19
CA GLU A 497 -8.69 -19.48 -5.84
C GLU A 497 -7.53 -18.66 -6.43
N LEU A 498 -6.44 -18.48 -5.67
CA LEU A 498 -5.23 -17.84 -6.22
C LEU A 498 -4.65 -18.63 -7.41
N TRP A 499 -4.65 -19.97 -7.30
CA TRP A 499 -4.17 -20.80 -8.40
C TRP A 499 -4.96 -20.58 -9.70
N LYS A 500 -6.27 -20.44 -9.62
CA LYS A 500 -7.18 -20.20 -10.77
C LYS A 500 -7.10 -18.77 -11.28
N THR A 501 -6.77 -17.83 -10.40
CA THR A 501 -6.75 -16.40 -10.74
C THR A 501 -5.73 -16.10 -11.83
N PRO A 502 -6.11 -15.39 -12.90
CA PRO A 502 -5.20 -15.00 -13.97
C PRO A 502 -4.27 -13.86 -13.52
N VAL A 503 -3.16 -13.69 -14.23
CA VAL A 503 -2.29 -12.51 -14.06
C VAL A 503 -3.08 -11.24 -14.37
N PRO A 504 -3.11 -10.24 -13.48
CA PRO A 504 -3.82 -8.99 -13.73
C PRO A 504 -3.39 -8.28 -15.01
N SER A 505 -4.33 -7.55 -15.59
CA SER A 505 -4.09 -6.73 -16.79
C SER A 505 -4.96 -5.47 -16.74
N GLY A 506 -4.71 -4.52 -17.65
CA GLY A 506 -5.47 -3.28 -17.72
C GLY A 506 -5.07 -2.28 -16.64
N GLU A 507 -6.01 -1.44 -16.24
CA GLU A 507 -5.77 -0.28 -15.38
C GLU A 507 -5.32 -0.67 -13.95
N GLN A 508 -5.84 -1.75 -13.41
CA GLN A 508 -5.58 -2.18 -12.01
C GLN A 508 -4.36 -3.11 -11.86
N ARG A 509 -3.61 -3.35 -12.94
CA ARG A 509 -2.53 -4.34 -12.95
C ARG A 509 -1.32 -4.01 -12.07
N TYR A 510 -1.19 -2.77 -11.62
CA TYR A 510 -0.08 -2.37 -10.76
C TYR A 510 -0.15 -3.05 -9.40
N TYR A 511 -1.03 -2.60 -8.52
CA TYR A 511 -1.11 -3.10 -7.15
C TYR A 511 -1.55 -4.57 -7.09
N ASP A 512 -2.63 -4.90 -7.82
CA ASP A 512 -3.08 -6.29 -7.94
C ASP A 512 -1.96 -7.21 -8.48
N GLY A 513 -1.19 -6.77 -9.48
CA GLY A 513 -0.13 -7.57 -10.09
C GLY A 513 1.07 -7.80 -9.19
N MET A 514 1.49 -6.78 -8.43
CA MET A 514 2.59 -6.89 -7.49
C MET A 514 2.23 -7.85 -6.35
N LEU A 515 1.07 -7.67 -5.73
CA LEU A 515 0.57 -8.56 -4.69
C LEU A 515 0.36 -9.99 -5.21
N TYR A 516 -0.18 -10.13 -6.42
CA TYR A 516 -0.37 -11.44 -7.05
C TYR A 516 0.95 -12.20 -7.22
N LEU A 517 1.97 -11.54 -7.79
CA LEU A 517 3.25 -12.21 -8.06
C LEU A 517 3.99 -12.57 -6.77
N MET A 518 4.00 -11.67 -5.78
CA MET A 518 4.56 -11.98 -4.46
C MET A 518 3.81 -13.13 -3.79
N SER A 519 2.49 -13.14 -3.85
CA SER A 519 1.68 -14.21 -3.24
C SER A 519 1.86 -15.56 -3.91
N LEU A 520 2.06 -15.61 -5.23
CA LEU A 520 2.45 -16.85 -5.91
C LEU A 520 3.76 -17.41 -5.36
N MET A 521 4.75 -16.54 -5.12
CA MET A 521 6.03 -16.95 -4.53
C MET A 521 5.87 -17.40 -3.08
N HIS A 522 5.06 -16.72 -2.28
CA HIS A 522 4.76 -17.13 -0.89
C HIS A 522 4.08 -18.50 -0.85
N CYS A 523 3.01 -18.68 -1.60
CA CYS A 523 2.22 -19.93 -1.59
C CYS A 523 2.96 -21.11 -2.21
N SER A 524 3.99 -20.89 -3.02
CA SER A 524 4.84 -21.94 -3.60
C SER A 524 6.13 -22.23 -2.84
N GLY A 525 6.34 -21.59 -1.67
CA GLY A 525 7.59 -21.71 -0.92
C GLY A 525 8.82 -21.14 -1.63
N ASN A 526 8.63 -20.24 -2.63
CA ASN A 526 9.71 -19.61 -3.38
C ASN A 526 10.03 -18.19 -2.88
N PHE A 527 9.26 -17.62 -1.96
CA PHE A 527 9.61 -16.41 -1.25
C PHE A 527 10.39 -16.78 0.02
N ARG A 528 11.69 -16.58 -0.01
CA ARG A 528 12.60 -17.16 0.98
C ARG A 528 13.49 -16.11 1.62
N ILE A 529 13.93 -16.39 2.84
CA ILE A 529 15.07 -15.71 3.43
C ILE A 529 16.30 -16.09 2.58
N ILE A 530 17.05 -15.08 2.15
CA ILE A 530 18.28 -15.24 1.37
C ILE A 530 19.43 -14.87 2.30
N GLU A 531 20.24 -15.89 2.66
CA GLU A 531 21.40 -15.79 3.57
C GLU A 531 22.70 -15.91 2.82
#